data_afa8eb04848d861abe4bba436f657a8e
#
_entry.id   afa8eb04848d861abe4bba436f657a8e
#
_cell.length_a   1.000
_cell.length_b   1.000
_cell.length_c   1.000
_cell.angle_alpha   90.00
_cell.angle_beta   90.00
_cell.angle_gamma   90.00
#
_symmetry.space_group_name_H-M   'P 1'
#
loop_
_entity.id
_entity.type
_entity.pdbx_description
1 polymer ?
#
loop_
_entity_poly.entity_id
_entity_poly.type
_entity_poly.pdbx_seq_one_letter_code
_entity_poly.pdbx_strand_id
1 'polypeptide(L)'
;MNQICFVHLFYQDHNRYMKLIHTADWHIGQSFYGYNRDNEHQMFFEWLCAVIKREKADALLIAGDVFDSPNPPASAQRLFYHFLRKATEENPQLQIIIISGNHDSAARLEAPMPLLESMNITIKGVIKRNEDEIDYSDLLVPIYDKEGNILIWCMAVPYIRQGDYPPSDSYAEGVKNLYNAIYNEALKHAEHDQMIIAMGHLQATGSEISEDDQSERTVIGGLECISPEAFAPGISYTALGHLHKGQRVSKRENVRYAGSPLPMSFAEKNYKHGIEVIELEKNKIINIHREIFDAPIPLQSIPETAEPIDKVLQAIDSIDPSSKNYIEVLVSVDGPEPSLNYKIEQALEN
;
A
#
# COMPACT_ATOMS: atom_id res chain seq x y z
N MET A 1 -5.50 68.27 8.77
CA MET A 1 -4.43 67.27 8.91
C MET A 1 -5.07 65.88 8.75
N ASN A 2 -4.95 65.29 7.57
CA ASN A 2 -5.46 63.95 7.29
C ASN A 2 -4.38 62.93 7.68
N GLN A 3 -4.64 62.18 8.70
CA GLN A 3 -3.77 61.10 9.14
C GLN A 3 -4.06 59.85 8.28
N ILE A 4 -3.12 59.49 7.38
CA ILE A 4 -3.18 58.27 6.60
C ILE A 4 -2.63 57.15 7.47
N CYS A 5 -3.48 56.19 7.86
CA CYS A 5 -3.08 55.00 8.59
C CYS A 5 -2.69 53.92 7.56
N PHE A 6 -1.41 53.60 7.44
CA PHE A 6 -0.95 52.46 6.64
C PHE A 6 -1.13 51.19 7.49
N VAL A 7 -2.09 50.34 7.14
CA VAL A 7 -2.19 49.01 7.69
C VAL A 7 -1.25 48.13 6.83
N HIS A 8 -0.08 47.76 7.38
CA HIS A 8 0.77 46.75 6.81
C HIS A 8 0.15 45.39 7.15
N LEU A 9 -0.60 44.81 6.20
CA LEU A 9 -0.93 43.40 6.24
C LEU A 9 0.36 42.63 5.91
N PHE A 10 1.01 42.13 6.95
CA PHE A 10 2.03 41.08 6.76
C PHE A 10 1.29 39.83 6.31
N TYR A 11 1.27 39.59 5.01
CA TYR A 11 0.98 38.27 4.46
C TYR A 11 2.15 37.38 4.91
N GLN A 12 2.01 36.68 6.04
CA GLN A 12 2.89 35.58 6.37
C GLN A 12 2.60 34.51 5.32
N ASP A 13 3.49 34.41 4.32
CA ASP A 13 3.54 33.30 3.36
C ASP A 13 3.94 32.08 4.19
N HIS A 14 2.96 31.45 4.84
CA HIS A 14 3.16 30.22 5.59
C HIS A 14 3.62 29.20 4.57
N ASN A 15 4.87 28.77 4.71
CA ASN A 15 5.47 27.78 3.87
C ASN A 15 4.67 26.48 4.09
N ARG A 16 3.63 26.27 3.29
CA ARG A 16 2.72 25.11 3.34
C ARG A 16 3.50 23.90 2.83
N TYR A 17 4.35 23.37 3.70
CA TYR A 17 5.13 22.18 3.45
C TYR A 17 4.48 21.00 4.15
N MET A 18 4.22 19.92 3.41
CA MET A 18 3.56 18.72 3.90
C MET A 18 4.27 17.49 3.36
N LYS A 19 4.30 16.41 4.15
CA LYS A 19 4.80 15.10 3.73
C LYS A 19 3.72 14.04 3.89
N LEU A 20 3.49 13.27 2.83
CA LEU A 20 2.67 12.09 2.85
C LEU A 20 3.55 10.85 2.77
N ILE A 21 3.16 9.80 3.48
CA ILE A 21 3.72 8.46 3.32
C ILE A 21 2.66 7.59 2.69
N HIS A 22 3.04 6.83 1.65
CA HIS A 22 2.18 5.88 0.97
C HIS A 22 2.76 4.47 1.11
N THR A 23 1.95 3.55 1.62
CA THR A 23 2.22 2.13 1.81
C THR A 23 0.99 1.30 1.44
N ALA A 24 1.17 -0.01 1.19
CA ALA A 24 0.10 -0.93 0.83
C ALA A 24 0.53 -2.38 1.10
N ASP A 25 -0.38 -3.31 0.91
CA ASP A 25 -0.11 -4.75 0.78
C ASP A 25 0.69 -5.30 1.96
N TRP A 26 0.21 -5.00 3.18
CA TRP A 26 0.86 -5.42 4.42
C TRP A 26 0.68 -6.91 4.70
N HIS A 27 -0.46 -7.48 4.31
CA HIS A 27 -0.82 -8.88 4.50
C HIS A 27 -0.52 -9.38 5.92
N ILE A 28 -0.93 -8.63 6.94
CA ILE A 28 -0.71 -8.98 8.34
C ILE A 28 -1.41 -10.31 8.64
N GLY A 29 -0.65 -11.25 9.21
CA GLY A 29 -1.13 -12.60 9.48
C GLY A 29 -0.81 -13.60 8.37
N GLN A 30 -0.08 -13.18 7.32
CA GLN A 30 0.44 -14.09 6.31
C GLN A 30 1.38 -15.13 6.94
N SER A 31 1.28 -16.35 6.41
CA SER A 31 2.23 -17.43 6.70
C SER A 31 3.11 -17.66 5.48
N PHE A 32 4.41 -17.41 5.61
CA PHE A 32 5.36 -17.62 4.52
C PHE A 32 5.84 -19.07 4.53
N TYR A 33 5.32 -19.89 3.60
CA TYR A 33 5.58 -21.33 3.52
C TYR A 33 5.43 -22.07 4.87
N GLY A 34 4.44 -21.68 5.66
CA GLY A 34 4.17 -22.26 6.98
C GLY A 34 4.84 -21.57 8.17
N TYR A 35 5.70 -20.60 7.93
CA TYR A 35 6.35 -19.80 8.98
C TYR A 35 5.53 -18.56 9.31
N ASN A 36 5.30 -18.34 10.62
CA ASN A 36 4.63 -17.14 11.11
C ASN A 36 5.54 -15.90 10.96
N ARG A 37 4.99 -14.80 10.47
CA ARG A 37 5.72 -13.55 10.20
C ARG A 37 5.37 -12.39 11.14
N ASP A 38 4.71 -12.64 12.25
CA ASP A 38 4.30 -11.60 13.20
C ASP A 38 5.48 -10.73 13.64
N ASN A 39 6.68 -11.34 13.87
CA ASN A 39 7.89 -10.60 14.23
C ASN A 39 8.42 -9.70 13.11
N GLU A 40 8.36 -10.15 11.86
CA GLU A 40 8.77 -9.35 10.71
C GLU A 40 7.84 -8.15 10.51
N HIS A 41 6.53 -8.35 10.63
CA HIS A 41 5.56 -7.26 10.62
C HIS A 41 5.77 -6.29 11.78
N GLN A 42 6.07 -6.79 12.99
CA GLN A 42 6.36 -5.91 14.12
C GLN A 42 7.59 -5.04 13.84
N MET A 43 8.68 -5.61 13.29
CA MET A 43 9.88 -4.86 12.93
C MET A 43 9.59 -3.82 11.84
N PHE A 44 8.76 -4.16 10.86
CA PHE A 44 8.29 -3.20 9.86
C PHE A 44 7.54 -2.04 10.51
N PHE A 45 6.62 -2.29 11.42
CA PHE A 45 5.87 -1.23 12.09
C PHE A 45 6.72 -0.35 12.99
N GLU A 46 7.71 -0.93 13.65
CA GLU A 46 8.70 -0.15 14.42
C GLU A 46 9.51 0.77 13.51
N TRP A 47 9.97 0.25 12.37
CA TRP A 47 10.67 1.01 11.35
C TRP A 47 9.77 2.11 10.76
N LEU A 48 8.52 1.79 10.41
CA LEU A 48 7.57 2.75 9.84
C LEU A 48 7.28 3.90 10.81
N CYS A 49 7.07 3.62 12.11
CA CYS A 49 6.95 4.66 13.14
C CYS A 49 8.20 5.56 13.19
N ALA A 50 9.39 4.98 13.11
CA ALA A 50 10.64 5.74 13.08
C ALA A 50 10.75 6.63 11.83
N VAL A 51 10.33 6.13 10.65
CA VAL A 51 10.28 6.92 9.41
C VAL A 51 9.25 8.05 9.52
N ILE A 52 8.03 7.77 9.96
CA ILE A 52 6.97 8.79 10.19
C ILE A 52 7.50 9.93 11.05
N LYS A 53 8.17 9.60 12.14
CA LYS A 53 8.76 10.58 13.06
C LYS A 53 9.93 11.35 12.45
N ARG A 54 10.85 10.66 11.76
CA ARG A 54 12.02 11.25 11.10
C ARG A 54 11.60 12.22 10.01
N GLU A 55 10.67 11.79 9.16
CA GLU A 55 10.14 12.60 8.06
C GLU A 55 9.17 13.68 8.52
N LYS A 56 8.67 13.61 9.77
CA LYS A 56 7.60 14.46 10.28
C LYS A 56 6.38 14.42 9.38
N ALA A 57 5.97 13.20 9.00
CA ALA A 57 4.87 12.99 8.08
C ALA A 57 3.56 13.55 8.63
N ASP A 58 2.80 14.23 7.80
CA ASP A 58 1.51 14.82 8.12
C ASP A 58 0.37 13.84 7.86
N ALA A 59 0.53 12.94 6.86
CA ALA A 59 -0.43 11.87 6.62
C ALA A 59 0.22 10.55 6.19
N LEU A 60 -0.43 9.43 6.55
CA LEU A 60 -0.11 8.07 6.15
C LEU A 60 -1.27 7.52 5.33
N LEU A 61 -1.00 7.13 4.08
CA LEU A 61 -1.95 6.51 3.16
C LEU A 61 -1.66 5.00 3.11
N ILE A 62 -2.64 4.17 3.49
CA ILE A 62 -2.54 2.71 3.45
C ILE A 62 -3.48 2.20 2.36
N ALA A 63 -2.93 1.82 1.22
CA ALA A 63 -3.70 1.56 0.01
C ALA A 63 -4.13 0.08 -0.14
N GLY A 64 -4.75 -0.48 0.90
CA GLY A 64 -5.40 -1.79 0.89
C GLY A 64 -4.50 -2.96 1.26
N ASP A 65 -5.12 -4.14 1.33
CA ASP A 65 -4.56 -5.42 1.76
C ASP A 65 -3.79 -5.30 3.09
N VAL A 66 -4.51 -4.76 4.08
CA VAL A 66 -4.01 -4.64 5.45
C VAL A 66 -3.80 -6.03 6.05
N PHE A 67 -4.78 -6.91 5.88
CA PHE A 67 -4.73 -8.28 6.35
C PHE A 67 -4.63 -9.28 5.19
N ASP A 68 -3.96 -10.40 5.45
CA ASP A 68 -3.80 -11.49 4.47
C ASP A 68 -5.11 -12.22 4.15
N SER A 69 -6.08 -12.15 5.01
CA SER A 69 -7.36 -12.82 4.84
C SER A 69 -8.54 -12.05 5.41
N PRO A 70 -9.77 -12.27 4.89
CA PRO A 70 -10.97 -11.58 5.37
C PRO A 70 -11.32 -11.91 6.83
N ASN A 71 -10.72 -12.94 7.41
CA ASN A 71 -10.89 -13.32 8.81
C ASN A 71 -9.53 -13.43 9.51
N PRO A 72 -8.84 -12.31 9.74
CA PRO A 72 -7.49 -12.31 10.30
C PRO A 72 -7.46 -12.87 11.72
N PRO A 73 -6.39 -13.57 12.10
CA PRO A 73 -6.22 -14.06 13.47
C PRO A 73 -6.13 -12.89 14.47
N ALA A 74 -6.46 -13.17 15.73
CA ALA A 74 -6.44 -12.13 16.77
C ALA A 74 -5.06 -11.51 17.00
N SER A 75 -3.96 -12.25 16.74
CA SER A 75 -2.58 -11.72 16.77
C SER A 75 -2.37 -10.63 15.73
N ALA A 76 -2.80 -10.88 14.49
CA ALA A 76 -2.71 -9.92 13.38
C ALA A 76 -3.50 -8.64 13.68
N GLN A 77 -4.75 -8.77 14.17
CA GLN A 77 -5.57 -7.62 14.55
C GLN A 77 -4.92 -6.82 15.69
N ARG A 78 -4.38 -7.50 16.70
CA ARG A 78 -3.69 -6.85 17.81
C ARG A 78 -2.46 -6.07 17.35
N LEU A 79 -1.68 -6.66 16.43
CA LEU A 79 -0.49 -6.04 15.87
C LEU A 79 -0.86 -4.76 15.09
N PHE A 80 -1.89 -4.82 14.27
CA PHE A 80 -2.41 -3.68 13.51
C PHE A 80 -2.87 -2.53 14.42
N TYR A 81 -3.75 -2.80 15.39
CA TYR A 81 -4.26 -1.76 16.29
C TYR A 81 -3.17 -1.22 17.24
N HIS A 82 -2.18 -2.05 17.59
CA HIS A 82 -1.04 -1.59 18.35
C HIS A 82 -0.20 -0.59 17.54
N PHE A 83 0.03 -0.88 16.26
CA PHE A 83 0.71 0.05 15.35
C PHE A 83 -0.07 1.37 15.25
N LEU A 84 -1.37 1.34 14.94
CA LEU A 84 -2.18 2.56 14.81
C LEU A 84 -2.10 3.43 16.06
N ARG A 85 -2.27 2.82 17.24
CA ARG A 85 -2.16 3.53 18.52
C ARG A 85 -0.78 4.15 18.70
N LYS A 86 0.30 3.37 18.47
CA LYS A 86 1.68 3.87 18.63
C LYS A 86 1.99 5.02 17.68
N ALA A 87 1.63 4.88 16.40
CA ALA A 87 1.88 5.90 15.38
C ALA A 87 1.20 7.24 15.73
N THR A 88 -0.04 7.22 16.23
CA THR A 88 -0.80 8.41 16.60
C THR A 88 -0.40 8.97 17.96
N GLU A 89 -0.03 8.13 18.95
CA GLU A 89 0.52 8.60 20.24
C GLU A 89 1.86 9.33 20.07
N GLU A 90 2.75 8.80 19.21
CA GLU A 90 4.06 9.41 18.93
C GLU A 90 3.95 10.65 18.01
N ASN A 91 2.91 10.74 17.20
CA ASN A 91 2.66 11.83 16.25
C ASN A 91 1.17 12.25 16.30
N PRO A 92 0.74 13.04 17.28
CA PRO A 92 -0.68 13.34 17.52
C PRO A 92 -1.39 14.09 16.38
N GLN A 93 -0.65 14.72 15.47
CA GLN A 93 -1.20 15.39 14.28
C GLN A 93 -1.21 14.52 13.03
N LEU A 94 -0.64 13.31 13.09
CA LEU A 94 -0.64 12.38 11.96
C LEU A 94 -2.08 12.00 11.60
N GLN A 95 -2.40 12.14 10.33
CA GLN A 95 -3.67 11.69 9.78
C GLN A 95 -3.44 10.36 9.07
N ILE A 96 -4.22 9.34 9.37
CA ILE A 96 -4.09 8.02 8.74
C ILE A 96 -5.34 7.73 7.92
N ILE A 97 -5.16 7.48 6.62
CA ILE A 97 -6.24 7.11 5.71
C ILE A 97 -5.97 5.69 5.20
N ILE A 98 -6.95 4.83 5.39
CA ILE A 98 -6.86 3.41 5.05
C ILE A 98 -8.01 3.07 4.11
N ILE A 99 -7.71 2.36 3.04
CA ILE A 99 -8.74 1.73 2.20
C ILE A 99 -8.64 0.21 2.31
N SER A 100 -9.73 -0.52 2.05
CA SER A 100 -9.67 -1.97 1.97
C SER A 100 -9.09 -2.44 0.63
N GLY A 101 -8.35 -3.55 0.67
CA GLY A 101 -7.95 -4.30 -0.52
C GLY A 101 -8.87 -5.50 -0.78
N ASN A 102 -8.45 -6.39 -1.70
CA ASN A 102 -9.22 -7.57 -2.06
C ASN A 102 -9.11 -8.72 -1.03
N HIS A 103 -8.03 -8.77 -0.25
CA HIS A 103 -7.86 -9.71 0.84
C HIS A 103 -8.62 -9.30 2.11
N ASP A 104 -8.91 -8.02 2.28
CA ASP A 104 -9.61 -7.51 3.44
C ASP A 104 -11.11 -7.84 3.43
N SER A 105 -11.66 -8.02 4.62
CA SER A 105 -13.10 -7.89 4.83
C SER A 105 -13.43 -6.41 5.00
N ALA A 106 -13.92 -5.76 3.95
CA ALA A 106 -14.21 -4.34 3.89
C ALA A 106 -15.01 -3.83 5.11
N ALA A 107 -16.11 -4.51 5.44
CA ALA A 107 -16.96 -4.13 6.57
C ALA A 107 -16.30 -4.36 7.94
N ARG A 108 -15.45 -5.40 8.08
CA ARG A 108 -14.72 -5.63 9.34
C ARG A 108 -13.60 -4.65 9.54
N LEU A 109 -12.91 -4.27 8.47
CA LEU A 109 -11.84 -3.28 8.52
C LEU A 109 -12.40 -1.91 8.93
N GLU A 110 -13.59 -1.54 8.42
CA GLU A 110 -14.26 -0.27 8.73
C GLU A 110 -14.99 -0.28 10.08
N ALA A 111 -15.38 -1.45 10.61
CA ALA A 111 -16.18 -1.56 11.82
C ALA A 111 -15.66 -0.77 13.05
N PRO A 112 -14.34 -0.66 13.32
CA PRO A 112 -13.82 0.10 14.46
C PRO A 112 -13.79 1.62 14.27
N MET A 113 -14.24 2.17 13.12
CA MET A 113 -14.22 3.61 12.81
C MET A 113 -14.71 4.50 13.96
N PRO A 114 -15.84 4.23 14.65
CA PRO A 114 -16.31 5.11 15.73
C PRO A 114 -15.30 5.29 16.88
N LEU A 115 -14.33 4.37 17.03
CA LEU A 115 -13.26 4.47 18.01
C LEU A 115 -12.02 5.17 17.46
N LEU A 116 -11.78 5.04 16.15
CA LEU A 116 -10.55 5.49 15.47
C LEU A 116 -10.63 6.97 15.03
N GLU A 117 -11.81 7.49 14.77
CA GLU A 117 -12.01 8.90 14.37
C GLU A 117 -11.36 9.89 15.33
N SER A 118 -11.44 9.63 16.64
CA SER A 118 -10.82 10.48 17.66
C SER A 118 -9.28 10.47 17.62
N MET A 119 -8.70 9.56 16.85
CA MET A 119 -7.25 9.40 16.66
C MET A 119 -6.78 9.92 15.30
N ASN A 120 -7.59 10.70 14.57
CA ASN A 120 -7.33 11.14 13.19
C ASN A 120 -7.14 9.98 12.19
N ILE A 121 -7.83 8.87 12.41
CA ILE A 121 -7.78 7.70 11.52
C ILE A 121 -9.10 7.59 10.79
N THR A 122 -9.06 7.48 9.46
CA THR A 122 -10.21 7.25 8.59
C THR A 122 -10.02 5.97 7.82
N ILE A 123 -11.00 5.07 7.88
CA ILE A 123 -11.01 3.84 7.10
C ILE A 123 -12.19 3.88 6.12
N LYS A 124 -11.91 3.65 4.86
CA LYS A 124 -12.91 3.48 3.80
C LYS A 124 -12.83 2.04 3.29
N GLY A 125 -13.68 1.18 3.85
CA GLY A 125 -13.74 -0.22 3.47
C GLY A 125 -14.81 -0.51 2.42
N VAL A 126 -15.93 0.19 2.50
CA VAL A 126 -17.14 -0.06 1.70
C VAL A 126 -17.53 1.19 0.92
N ILE A 127 -17.94 1.02 -0.34
CA ILE A 127 -18.57 2.09 -1.11
C ILE A 127 -20.02 2.18 -0.67
N LYS A 128 -20.37 3.27 0.02
CA LYS A 128 -21.71 3.50 0.55
C LYS A 128 -22.68 3.96 -0.53
N ARG A 129 -23.95 3.68 -0.31
CA ARG A 129 -25.05 4.10 -1.17
C ARG A 129 -26.13 4.77 -0.33
N ASN A 130 -26.70 5.83 -0.88
CA ASN A 130 -27.92 6.45 -0.39
C ASN A 130 -29.04 6.00 -1.34
N GLU A 131 -29.92 5.12 -0.86
CA GLU A 131 -30.86 4.37 -1.70
C GLU A 131 -30.09 3.54 -2.75
N ASP A 132 -30.26 3.86 -4.05
CA ASP A 132 -29.55 3.17 -5.15
C ASP A 132 -28.35 3.95 -5.70
N GLU A 133 -28.12 5.18 -5.24
CA GLU A 133 -27.05 6.04 -5.74
C GLU A 133 -25.79 5.92 -4.87
N ILE A 134 -24.61 5.91 -5.51
CA ILE A 134 -23.32 5.89 -4.82
C ILE A 134 -23.11 7.23 -4.10
N ASP A 135 -22.76 7.18 -2.83
CA ASP A 135 -22.37 8.36 -2.07
C ASP A 135 -20.90 8.72 -2.35
N TYR A 136 -20.69 9.51 -3.40
CA TYR A 136 -19.34 9.94 -3.80
C TYR A 136 -18.67 10.82 -2.74
N SER A 137 -19.45 11.56 -1.96
CA SER A 137 -18.94 12.46 -0.93
C SER A 137 -18.35 11.68 0.26
N ASP A 138 -18.88 10.50 0.58
CA ASP A 138 -18.32 9.63 1.63
C ASP A 138 -16.90 9.16 1.31
N LEU A 139 -16.53 9.10 0.02
CA LEU A 139 -15.19 8.69 -0.42
C LEU A 139 -14.16 9.83 -0.42
N LEU A 140 -14.57 11.06 -0.06
CA LEU A 140 -13.70 12.21 0.05
C LEU A 140 -13.25 12.42 1.49
N VAL A 141 -11.94 12.38 1.72
CA VAL A 141 -11.33 12.57 3.03
C VAL A 141 -10.45 13.82 2.98
N PRO A 142 -10.75 14.86 3.77
CA PRO A 142 -9.90 16.04 3.84
C PRO A 142 -8.62 15.73 4.62
N ILE A 143 -7.48 16.24 4.14
CA ILE A 143 -6.20 16.23 4.85
C ILE A 143 -5.87 17.66 5.22
N TYR A 144 -5.62 17.88 6.51
CA TYR A 144 -5.44 19.19 7.11
C TYR A 144 -3.96 19.50 7.33
N ASP A 145 -3.63 20.77 7.25
CA ASP A 145 -2.36 21.29 7.76
C ASP A 145 -2.38 21.38 9.31
N LYS A 146 -1.26 21.84 9.88
CA LYS A 146 -1.12 21.97 11.34
C LYS A 146 -1.99 23.07 11.94
N GLU A 147 -2.46 23.98 11.14
CA GLU A 147 -3.37 25.07 11.46
C GLU A 147 -4.85 24.69 11.36
N GLY A 148 -5.14 23.49 10.83
CA GLY A 148 -6.50 22.96 10.64
C GLY A 148 -7.16 23.38 9.33
N ASN A 149 -6.39 23.90 8.35
CA ASN A 149 -6.91 24.19 7.03
C ASN A 149 -6.83 22.95 6.13
N ILE A 150 -7.84 22.73 5.30
CA ILE A 150 -7.79 21.64 4.30
C ILE A 150 -6.78 22.02 3.22
N LEU A 151 -5.77 21.19 2.99
CA LEU A 151 -4.82 21.35 1.90
C LEU A 151 -5.04 20.34 0.77
N ILE A 152 -5.57 19.16 1.11
CA ILE A 152 -5.72 18.08 0.16
C ILE A 152 -7.09 17.43 0.34
N TRP A 153 -7.76 17.14 -0.77
CA TRP A 153 -8.88 16.23 -0.82
C TRP A 153 -8.40 14.86 -1.31
N CYS A 154 -8.49 13.86 -0.44
CA CYS A 154 -8.12 12.49 -0.76
C CYS A 154 -9.36 11.70 -1.20
N MET A 155 -9.36 11.22 -2.43
CA MET A 155 -10.33 10.26 -2.94
C MET A 155 -9.94 8.87 -2.42
N ALA A 156 -10.50 8.45 -1.31
CA ALA A 156 -10.17 7.18 -0.63
C ALA A 156 -11.04 6.04 -1.18
N VAL A 157 -10.67 5.50 -2.34
CA VAL A 157 -11.45 4.49 -3.06
C VAL A 157 -10.98 3.08 -2.67
N PRO A 158 -11.82 2.28 -1.97
CA PRO A 158 -11.48 0.91 -1.62
C PRO A 158 -11.46 -0.02 -2.83
N TYR A 159 -11.05 -1.28 -2.64
CA TYR A 159 -11.14 -2.31 -3.68
C TYR A 159 -12.56 -2.40 -4.25
N ILE A 160 -12.66 -2.28 -5.57
CA ILE A 160 -13.91 -2.15 -6.30
C ILE A 160 -14.37 -3.53 -6.77
N ARG A 161 -15.54 -3.97 -6.34
CA ARG A 161 -16.19 -5.20 -6.80
C ARG A 161 -17.21 -4.91 -7.89
N GLN A 162 -17.66 -5.95 -8.56
CA GLN A 162 -18.77 -5.82 -9.48
C GLN A 162 -20.02 -5.30 -8.72
N GLY A 163 -20.60 -4.21 -9.21
CA GLY A 163 -21.71 -3.52 -8.57
C GLY A 163 -21.33 -2.31 -7.70
N ASP A 164 -20.04 -2.09 -7.43
CA ASP A 164 -19.55 -0.94 -6.65
C ASP A 164 -19.35 0.34 -7.49
N TYR A 165 -19.61 0.29 -8.78
CA TYR A 165 -19.44 1.39 -9.73
C TYR A 165 -20.77 1.68 -10.47
N PRO A 166 -20.88 2.84 -11.14
CA PRO A 166 -22.06 3.16 -11.96
C PRO A 166 -22.28 2.14 -13.08
N PRO A 167 -23.53 1.88 -13.52
CA PRO A 167 -23.81 0.99 -14.64
C PRO A 167 -22.95 1.33 -15.86
N SER A 168 -22.23 0.36 -16.39
CA SER A 168 -21.24 0.51 -17.46
C SER A 168 -21.10 -0.79 -18.25
N ASP A 169 -20.62 -0.71 -19.49
CA ASP A 169 -20.52 -1.86 -20.38
C ASP A 169 -19.37 -2.82 -20.00
N SER A 170 -18.38 -2.34 -19.24
CA SER A 170 -17.26 -3.14 -18.74
C SER A 170 -16.82 -2.71 -17.33
N TYR A 171 -16.06 -3.57 -16.65
CA TYR A 171 -15.45 -3.23 -15.36
C TYR A 171 -14.53 -2.02 -15.47
N ALA A 172 -13.65 -2.00 -16.47
CA ALA A 172 -12.69 -0.91 -16.66
C ALA A 172 -13.38 0.44 -16.89
N GLU A 173 -14.46 0.44 -17.67
CA GLU A 173 -15.26 1.64 -17.85
C GLU A 173 -15.99 2.05 -16.57
N GLY A 174 -16.56 1.10 -15.85
CA GLY A 174 -17.23 1.33 -14.57
C GLY A 174 -16.30 1.97 -13.54
N VAL A 175 -15.09 1.44 -13.40
CA VAL A 175 -14.04 2.01 -12.52
C VAL A 175 -13.67 3.42 -12.95
N LYS A 176 -13.45 3.65 -14.27
CA LYS A 176 -13.16 4.98 -14.80
C LYS A 176 -14.29 5.97 -14.49
N ASN A 177 -15.54 5.56 -14.67
CA ASN A 177 -16.71 6.39 -14.41
C ASN A 177 -16.84 6.72 -12.92
N LEU A 178 -16.53 5.75 -12.04
CA LEU A 178 -16.50 5.94 -10.59
C LEU A 178 -15.45 6.98 -10.20
N TYR A 179 -14.18 6.82 -10.63
CA TYR A 179 -13.12 7.79 -10.32
C TYR A 179 -13.43 9.19 -10.85
N ASN A 180 -14.00 9.30 -12.06
CA ASN A 180 -14.43 10.58 -12.63
C ASN A 180 -15.57 11.23 -11.82
N ALA A 181 -16.54 10.44 -11.36
CA ALA A 181 -17.64 10.95 -10.54
C ALA A 181 -17.14 11.47 -9.19
N ILE A 182 -16.25 10.72 -8.50
CA ILE A 182 -15.65 11.15 -7.24
C ILE A 182 -14.77 12.40 -7.46
N TYR A 183 -13.98 12.44 -8.54
CA TYR A 183 -13.17 13.62 -8.88
C TYR A 183 -14.06 14.86 -9.11
N ASN A 184 -15.16 14.73 -9.85
CA ASN A 184 -16.12 15.83 -10.05
C ASN A 184 -16.78 16.26 -8.74
N GLU A 185 -17.01 15.32 -7.80
CA GLU A 185 -17.50 15.65 -6.46
C GLU A 185 -16.42 16.42 -5.68
N ALA A 186 -15.16 15.97 -5.72
CA ALA A 186 -14.04 16.67 -5.09
C ALA A 186 -13.88 18.11 -5.58
N LEU A 187 -14.08 18.36 -6.89
CA LEU A 187 -14.00 19.71 -7.47
C LEU A 187 -15.08 20.66 -6.94
N LYS A 188 -16.20 20.16 -6.39
CA LYS A 188 -17.22 21.01 -5.75
C LYS A 188 -16.79 21.52 -4.38
N HIS A 189 -15.89 20.79 -3.73
CA HIS A 189 -15.39 21.07 -2.39
C HIS A 189 -14.02 21.75 -2.38
N ALA A 190 -13.20 21.45 -3.40
CA ALA A 190 -11.83 21.94 -3.47
C ALA A 190 -11.75 23.42 -3.86
N GLU A 191 -11.00 24.20 -3.09
CA GLU A 191 -10.61 25.55 -3.42
C GLU A 191 -9.41 25.56 -4.37
N HIS A 192 -9.13 26.71 -4.99
CA HIS A 192 -8.13 26.84 -6.06
C HIS A 192 -6.69 26.45 -5.64
N ASP A 193 -6.36 26.57 -4.37
CA ASP A 193 -5.04 26.27 -3.79
C ASP A 193 -4.97 24.91 -3.10
N GLN A 194 -6.02 24.09 -3.18
CA GLN A 194 -6.08 22.75 -2.64
C GLN A 194 -5.76 21.71 -3.70
N MET A 195 -5.15 20.59 -3.27
CA MET A 195 -4.82 19.47 -4.14
C MET A 195 -5.89 18.38 -4.07
N ILE A 196 -6.02 17.62 -5.14
CA ILE A 196 -6.78 16.38 -5.15
C ILE A 196 -5.80 15.23 -5.38
N ILE A 197 -5.81 14.24 -4.47
CA ILE A 197 -5.09 12.97 -4.61
C ILE A 197 -6.09 11.83 -4.63
N ALA A 198 -5.66 10.66 -5.13
CA ALA A 198 -6.49 9.47 -5.12
C ALA A 198 -5.76 8.29 -4.46
N MET A 199 -6.51 7.43 -3.82
CA MET A 199 -6.09 6.09 -3.41
C MET A 199 -6.89 5.06 -4.19
N GLY A 200 -6.31 3.88 -4.41
CA GLY A 200 -6.99 2.75 -5.03
C GLY A 200 -6.26 1.44 -4.78
N HIS A 201 -7.01 0.34 -4.84
CA HIS A 201 -6.47 -1.00 -4.75
C HIS A 201 -6.97 -1.79 -5.97
N LEU A 202 -6.17 -1.82 -7.03
CA LEU A 202 -6.55 -2.35 -8.34
C LEU A 202 -5.32 -2.62 -9.21
N GLN A 203 -5.49 -3.42 -10.25
CA GLN A 203 -4.45 -3.67 -11.25
C GLN A 203 -4.54 -2.63 -12.39
N ALA A 204 -3.46 -1.87 -12.61
CA ALA A 204 -3.37 -0.90 -13.70
C ALA A 204 -2.54 -1.44 -14.87
N THR A 205 -2.95 -1.13 -16.11
CA THR A 205 -2.19 -1.49 -17.31
C THR A 205 -0.87 -0.73 -17.39
N GLY A 206 0.18 -1.40 -17.90
CA GLY A 206 1.52 -0.83 -17.99
C GLY A 206 2.30 -0.88 -16.69
N SER A 207 1.84 -1.70 -15.75
CA SER A 207 2.60 -2.14 -14.58
C SER A 207 3.46 -3.34 -14.93
N GLU A 208 4.62 -3.46 -14.26
CA GLU A 208 5.49 -4.62 -14.40
C GLU A 208 5.00 -5.72 -13.44
N ILE A 209 4.71 -6.89 -13.98
CA ILE A 209 4.36 -8.09 -13.24
C ILE A 209 5.42 -9.14 -13.60
N SER A 210 5.99 -9.82 -12.61
CA SER A 210 6.86 -10.96 -12.87
C SER A 210 6.02 -12.14 -13.33
N GLU A 211 6.43 -12.83 -14.40
CA GLU A 211 5.76 -14.04 -14.89
C GLU A 211 5.79 -15.19 -13.86
N ASP A 212 6.80 -15.18 -12.99
CA ASP A 212 6.97 -16.16 -11.91
C ASP A 212 6.21 -15.77 -10.63
N ASP A 213 5.68 -14.56 -10.57
CA ASP A 213 4.97 -14.06 -9.40
C ASP A 213 3.52 -14.56 -9.39
N GLN A 214 3.30 -15.65 -8.67
CA GLN A 214 1.96 -16.22 -8.45
C GLN A 214 1.33 -15.72 -7.13
N SER A 215 2.01 -14.83 -6.40
CA SER A 215 1.53 -14.29 -5.13
C SER A 215 0.28 -13.44 -5.33
N GLU A 216 0.19 -12.79 -6.50
CA GLU A 216 -0.99 -12.07 -6.91
C GLU A 216 -1.79 -12.90 -7.92
N ARG A 217 -3.02 -13.18 -7.57
CA ARG A 217 -3.95 -13.81 -8.53
C ARG A 217 -4.32 -12.77 -9.58
N THR A 218 -3.63 -12.78 -10.69
CA THR A 218 -3.83 -11.87 -11.84
C THR A 218 -5.26 -11.86 -12.39
N VAL A 219 -6.07 -12.86 -12.05
CA VAL A 219 -7.49 -12.93 -12.46
C VAL A 219 -8.31 -13.67 -11.40
N ILE A 220 -8.77 -12.98 -10.38
CA ILE A 220 -9.93 -13.48 -9.62
C ILE A 220 -11.18 -12.87 -10.23
N GLY A 221 -11.97 -13.67 -10.92
CA GLY A 221 -13.29 -13.28 -11.44
C GLY A 221 -13.28 -12.45 -12.72
N GLY A 222 -12.18 -12.45 -13.52
CA GLY A 222 -12.16 -11.79 -14.83
C GLY A 222 -12.12 -10.26 -14.79
N LEU A 223 -11.61 -9.67 -13.69
CA LEU A 223 -11.44 -8.23 -13.59
C LEU A 223 -10.37 -7.76 -14.58
N GLU A 224 -10.74 -6.80 -15.41
CA GLU A 224 -9.85 -6.20 -16.41
C GLU A 224 -8.86 -5.24 -15.76
N CYS A 225 -7.65 -5.16 -16.34
CA CYS A 225 -6.69 -4.12 -15.96
C CYS A 225 -7.23 -2.73 -16.27
N ILE A 226 -7.02 -1.79 -15.35
CA ILE A 226 -7.50 -0.42 -15.48
C ILE A 226 -6.45 0.44 -16.18
N SER A 227 -6.85 1.15 -17.23
CA SER A 227 -5.96 2.13 -17.87
C SER A 227 -5.65 3.28 -16.91
N PRO A 228 -4.38 3.75 -16.83
CA PRO A 228 -4.03 4.95 -16.07
C PRO A 228 -4.80 6.23 -16.48
N GLU A 229 -5.41 6.24 -17.67
CA GLU A 229 -6.33 7.31 -18.11
C GLU A 229 -7.67 7.33 -17.35
N ALA A 230 -7.95 6.32 -16.52
CA ALA A 230 -9.08 6.35 -15.59
C ALA A 230 -8.89 7.43 -14.50
N PHE A 231 -7.66 7.79 -14.20
CA PHE A 231 -7.34 8.85 -13.25
C PHE A 231 -7.30 10.20 -13.96
N ALA A 232 -8.20 11.10 -13.56
CA ALA A 232 -8.31 12.43 -14.16
C ALA A 232 -6.97 13.19 -14.10
N PRO A 233 -6.61 13.99 -15.14
CA PRO A 233 -5.33 14.72 -15.18
C PRO A 233 -5.10 15.71 -14.04
N GLY A 234 -6.19 16.13 -13.37
CA GLY A 234 -6.11 17.04 -12.22
C GLY A 234 -5.83 16.34 -10.89
N ILE A 235 -5.73 15.01 -10.86
CA ILE A 235 -5.28 14.26 -9.68
C ILE A 235 -3.77 14.38 -9.58
N SER A 236 -3.32 15.03 -8.51
CA SER A 236 -1.90 15.36 -8.31
C SER A 236 -1.05 14.13 -7.97
N TYR A 237 -1.61 13.16 -7.24
CA TYR A 237 -0.98 11.89 -6.88
C TYR A 237 -2.00 10.78 -6.80
N THR A 238 -1.64 9.58 -7.27
CA THR A 238 -2.46 8.38 -7.13
C THR A 238 -1.67 7.30 -6.40
N ALA A 239 -2.13 6.97 -5.20
CA ALA A 239 -1.56 5.96 -4.31
C ALA A 239 -2.24 4.61 -4.56
N LEU A 240 -1.54 3.65 -5.17
CA LEU A 240 -2.08 2.33 -5.50
C LEU A 240 -1.47 1.23 -4.62
N GLY A 241 -2.31 0.28 -4.24
CA GLY A 241 -1.95 -1.05 -3.74
C GLY A 241 -2.41 -2.12 -4.71
N HIS A 242 -2.19 -3.39 -4.36
CA HIS A 242 -2.47 -4.61 -5.08
C HIS A 242 -1.23 -5.24 -5.72
N LEU A 243 -0.31 -4.51 -6.31
CA LEU A 243 0.94 -5.06 -6.85
C LEU A 243 2.07 -4.89 -5.85
N HIS A 244 2.72 -6.01 -5.48
CA HIS A 244 3.74 -6.05 -4.43
C HIS A 244 5.07 -5.40 -4.84
N LYS A 245 5.29 -5.20 -6.14
CA LYS A 245 6.45 -4.46 -6.65
C LYS A 245 6.21 -2.96 -6.60
N GLY A 246 6.95 -2.24 -5.78
CA GLY A 246 6.93 -0.77 -5.77
C GLY A 246 7.38 -0.21 -7.13
N GLN A 247 6.51 0.57 -7.81
CA GLN A 247 6.74 0.98 -9.18
C GLN A 247 5.86 2.15 -9.62
N ARG A 248 6.25 2.80 -10.71
CA ARG A 248 5.44 3.80 -11.43
C ARG A 248 4.58 3.11 -12.49
N VAL A 249 3.34 3.53 -12.63
CA VAL A 249 2.45 3.02 -13.66
C VAL A 249 2.69 3.78 -14.97
N SER A 250 2.95 3.06 -16.05
CA SER A 250 3.17 3.64 -17.39
C SER A 250 4.15 4.81 -17.39
N LYS A 251 5.19 4.77 -16.55
CA LYS A 251 6.20 5.81 -16.36
C LYS A 251 5.66 7.16 -15.85
N ARG A 252 4.43 7.22 -15.35
CA ARG A 252 3.87 8.41 -14.72
C ARG A 252 4.48 8.59 -13.33
N GLU A 253 5.07 9.75 -13.06
CA GLU A 253 5.73 10.02 -11.76
C GLU A 253 4.74 10.03 -10.60
N ASN A 254 3.52 10.44 -10.86
CA ASN A 254 2.48 10.65 -9.86
C ASN A 254 1.46 9.52 -9.73
N VAL A 255 1.61 8.38 -10.44
CA VAL A 255 0.76 7.19 -10.30
C VAL A 255 1.66 6.03 -9.90
N ARG A 256 1.58 5.60 -8.65
CA ARG A 256 2.55 4.66 -8.08
C ARG A 256 1.90 3.56 -7.26
N TYR A 257 2.49 2.38 -7.35
CA TYR A 257 2.34 1.33 -6.36
C TYR A 257 3.39 1.48 -5.27
N ALA A 258 2.97 1.43 -4.00
CA ALA A 258 3.91 1.35 -2.89
C ALA A 258 4.61 -0.02 -2.85
N GLY A 259 3.92 -1.06 -3.26
CA GLY A 259 4.34 -2.44 -3.10
C GLY A 259 4.23 -2.92 -1.66
N SER A 260 4.46 -4.21 -1.45
CA SER A 260 4.46 -4.80 -0.12
C SER A 260 5.72 -4.43 0.69
N PRO A 261 5.63 -4.35 2.02
CA PRO A 261 6.80 -4.12 2.88
C PRO A 261 7.69 -5.36 3.04
N LEU A 262 7.14 -6.54 2.82
CA LEU A 262 7.82 -7.82 2.94
C LEU A 262 7.57 -8.64 1.67
N PRO A 263 8.52 -9.48 1.24
CA PRO A 263 8.30 -10.36 0.08
C PRO A 263 7.22 -11.41 0.39
N MET A 264 6.30 -11.63 -0.53
CA MET A 264 5.21 -12.61 -0.39
C MET A 264 5.57 -13.97 -1.00
N SER A 265 6.58 -14.01 -1.87
CA SER A 265 7.11 -15.22 -2.50
C SER A 265 8.59 -15.07 -2.83
N PHE A 266 9.28 -16.18 -3.19
CA PHE A 266 10.67 -16.12 -3.66
C PHE A 266 10.82 -15.38 -5.00
N ALA A 267 9.77 -15.25 -5.81
CA ALA A 267 9.79 -14.43 -7.01
C ALA A 267 10.05 -12.95 -6.72
N GLU A 268 9.74 -12.50 -5.50
CA GLU A 268 9.91 -11.12 -5.05
C GLU A 268 11.26 -10.84 -4.37
N LYS A 269 12.16 -11.83 -4.28
CA LYS A 269 13.45 -11.71 -3.56
C LYS A 269 14.32 -10.53 -4.01
N ASN A 270 14.13 -10.04 -5.23
CA ASN A 270 14.87 -8.93 -5.80
C ASN A 270 14.11 -7.59 -5.76
N TYR A 271 12.89 -7.56 -5.19
CA TYR A 271 12.14 -6.32 -5.07
C TYR A 271 12.74 -5.42 -3.98
N LYS A 272 12.59 -4.13 -4.19
CA LYS A 272 12.95 -3.14 -3.18
C LYS A 272 11.71 -2.84 -2.34
N HIS A 273 11.48 -3.64 -1.31
CA HIS A 273 10.36 -3.46 -0.40
C HIS A 273 10.47 -2.15 0.38
N GLY A 274 9.35 -1.54 0.76
CA GLY A 274 9.35 -0.27 1.49
C GLY A 274 8.13 0.58 1.23
N ILE A 275 8.30 1.90 1.30
CA ILE A 275 7.22 2.88 1.19
C ILE A 275 7.61 4.02 0.25
N GLU A 276 6.63 4.80 -0.22
CA GLU A 276 6.86 6.05 -0.95
C GLU A 276 6.68 7.24 0.01
N VAL A 277 7.57 8.21 -0.07
CA VAL A 277 7.48 9.50 0.63
C VAL A 277 7.25 10.60 -0.39
N ILE A 278 6.18 11.36 -0.22
CA ILE A 278 5.75 12.43 -1.12
C ILE A 278 5.89 13.76 -0.40
N GLU A 279 6.72 14.65 -0.92
CA GLU A 279 6.95 15.97 -0.37
C GLU A 279 6.20 17.02 -1.17
N LEU A 280 5.44 17.84 -0.47
CA LEU A 280 4.57 18.85 -1.04
C LEU A 280 4.99 20.24 -0.55
N GLU A 281 5.00 21.20 -1.44
CA GLU A 281 5.13 22.60 -1.10
C GLU A 281 3.98 23.38 -1.75
N LYS A 282 3.18 24.06 -0.92
CA LYS A 282 1.93 24.70 -1.36
C LYS A 282 1.01 23.64 -2.01
N ASN A 283 0.67 23.81 -3.29
CA ASN A 283 -0.17 22.89 -4.04
C ASN A 283 0.61 22.09 -5.11
N LYS A 284 1.88 21.78 -4.85
CA LYS A 284 2.74 21.05 -5.79
C LYS A 284 3.54 19.96 -5.10
N ILE A 285 3.68 18.85 -5.77
CA ILE A 285 4.65 17.83 -5.42
C ILE A 285 6.03 18.33 -5.84
N ILE A 286 6.95 18.39 -4.89
CA ILE A 286 8.34 18.81 -5.11
C ILE A 286 9.31 17.65 -5.15
N ASN A 287 8.97 16.54 -4.49
CA ASN A 287 9.77 15.33 -4.47
C ASN A 287 8.92 14.10 -4.21
N ILE A 288 9.31 12.96 -4.80
CA ILE A 288 8.80 11.63 -4.46
C ILE A 288 10.01 10.70 -4.40
N HIS A 289 10.22 10.06 -3.28
CA HIS A 289 11.31 9.10 -3.12
C HIS A 289 10.83 7.87 -2.34
N ARG A 290 11.57 6.78 -2.53
CA ARG A 290 11.30 5.51 -1.88
C ARG A 290 12.21 5.33 -0.67
N GLU A 291 11.63 4.99 0.47
CA GLU A 291 12.33 4.50 1.66
C GLU A 291 12.29 2.97 1.64
N ILE A 292 13.45 2.36 1.70
CA ILE A 292 13.60 0.90 1.65
C ILE A 292 13.52 0.33 3.06
N PHE A 293 12.74 -0.72 3.21
CA PHE A 293 12.75 -1.57 4.39
C PHE A 293 13.46 -2.88 4.04
N ASP A 294 14.62 -3.09 4.63
CA ASP A 294 15.35 -4.33 4.48
C ASP A 294 14.66 -5.43 5.29
N ALA A 295 14.11 -6.42 4.60
CA ALA A 295 13.41 -7.53 5.24
C ALA A 295 14.32 -8.21 6.29
N PRO A 296 13.82 -8.42 7.53
CA PRO A 296 14.65 -8.98 8.63
C PRO A 296 15.17 -10.37 8.36
N ILE A 297 14.46 -11.13 7.54
CA ILE A 297 14.83 -12.48 7.11
C ILE A 297 14.97 -12.46 5.59
N PRO A 298 16.19 -12.44 5.05
CA PRO A 298 16.43 -12.44 3.61
C PRO A 298 15.95 -13.74 2.94
N LEU A 299 15.59 -13.63 1.64
CA LEU A 299 15.27 -14.78 0.80
C LEU A 299 16.52 -15.21 0.02
N GLN A 300 16.79 -16.50 -0.02
CA GLN A 300 17.93 -17.07 -0.72
C GLN A 300 17.52 -18.28 -1.54
N SER A 301 17.86 -18.30 -2.84
CA SER A 301 17.68 -19.47 -3.70
C SER A 301 18.98 -20.26 -3.77
N ILE A 302 18.93 -21.57 -3.58
CA ILE A 302 20.11 -22.45 -3.58
C ILE A 302 19.83 -23.68 -4.46
N PRO A 303 20.64 -23.89 -5.50
CA PRO A 303 21.51 -22.90 -6.14
C PRO A 303 20.70 -21.73 -6.73
N GLU A 304 21.35 -20.67 -7.24
CA GLU A 304 20.63 -19.50 -7.83
C GLU A 304 19.75 -19.88 -9.06
N THR A 305 20.12 -20.93 -9.76
CA THR A 305 19.37 -21.51 -10.88
C THR A 305 19.20 -23.00 -10.68
N ALA A 306 18.13 -23.60 -11.22
CA ALA A 306 17.86 -25.01 -11.07
C ALA A 306 19.03 -25.87 -11.63
N GLU A 307 19.58 -26.75 -10.78
CA GLU A 307 20.71 -27.62 -11.11
C GLU A 307 20.36 -29.09 -10.78
N PRO A 308 21.10 -30.08 -11.37
CA PRO A 308 20.95 -31.48 -10.98
C PRO A 308 21.20 -31.74 -9.50
N ILE A 309 20.54 -32.74 -8.94
CA ILE A 309 20.52 -33.02 -7.48
C ILE A 309 21.91 -33.08 -6.86
N ASP A 310 22.91 -33.67 -7.50
CA ASP A 310 24.27 -33.80 -6.95
C ASP A 310 24.92 -32.43 -6.71
N LYS A 311 24.68 -31.46 -7.58
CA LYS A 311 25.15 -30.09 -7.39
C LYS A 311 24.38 -29.34 -6.32
N VAL A 312 23.06 -29.60 -6.24
CA VAL A 312 22.19 -29.04 -5.22
C VAL A 312 22.65 -29.48 -3.83
N LEU A 313 22.91 -30.76 -3.64
CA LEU A 313 23.42 -31.28 -2.35
C LEU A 313 24.76 -30.63 -1.96
N GLN A 314 25.68 -30.45 -2.92
CA GLN A 314 26.93 -29.70 -2.66
C GLN A 314 26.71 -28.25 -2.27
N ALA A 315 25.71 -27.61 -2.91
CA ALA A 315 25.34 -26.23 -2.59
C ALA A 315 24.73 -26.12 -1.18
N ILE A 316 23.89 -27.09 -0.79
CA ILE A 316 23.31 -27.19 0.57
C ILE A 316 24.43 -27.34 1.61
N ASP A 317 25.43 -28.21 1.38
CA ASP A 317 26.58 -28.41 2.30
C ASP A 317 27.37 -27.11 2.51
N SER A 318 27.28 -26.14 1.63
CA SER A 318 27.97 -24.84 1.73
C SER A 318 27.18 -23.76 2.47
N ILE A 319 25.95 -24.05 2.91
CA ILE A 319 25.13 -23.09 3.66
C ILE A 319 25.76 -22.87 5.04
N ASP A 320 25.84 -21.59 5.45
CA ASP A 320 26.22 -21.28 6.83
C ASP A 320 25.15 -21.81 7.80
N PRO A 321 25.47 -22.74 8.69
CA PRO A 321 24.52 -23.30 9.64
C PRO A 321 23.89 -22.27 10.59
N SER A 322 24.50 -21.09 10.72
CA SER A 322 23.98 -19.98 11.52
C SER A 322 22.99 -19.07 10.74
N SER A 323 22.83 -19.30 9.43
CA SER A 323 21.92 -18.54 8.58
C SER A 323 20.48 -18.66 9.08
N LYS A 324 19.79 -17.52 9.08
CA LYS A 324 18.35 -17.46 9.39
C LYS A 324 17.50 -17.15 8.15
N ASN A 325 18.11 -17.19 6.96
CA ASN A 325 17.44 -16.89 5.71
C ASN A 325 16.31 -17.88 5.43
N TYR A 326 15.25 -17.41 4.79
CA TYR A 326 14.36 -18.33 4.10
C TYR A 326 15.07 -18.86 2.86
N ILE A 327 15.13 -20.18 2.72
CA ILE A 327 15.86 -20.83 1.63
C ILE A 327 14.88 -21.59 0.76
N GLU A 328 14.91 -21.33 -0.56
CA GLU A 328 14.33 -22.23 -1.55
C GLU A 328 15.42 -23.05 -2.23
N VAL A 329 15.13 -24.31 -2.49
CA VAL A 329 16.06 -25.24 -3.17
C VAL A 329 15.57 -25.48 -4.59
N LEU A 330 16.38 -25.10 -5.59
CA LEU A 330 16.04 -25.20 -7.01
C LEU A 330 16.71 -26.43 -7.64
N VAL A 331 15.91 -27.42 -8.02
CA VAL A 331 16.39 -28.69 -8.59
C VAL A 331 15.87 -28.88 -10.01
N SER A 332 16.75 -29.20 -10.97
CA SER A 332 16.36 -29.68 -12.29
C SER A 332 16.24 -31.21 -12.28
N VAL A 333 15.12 -31.72 -12.79
CA VAL A 333 14.87 -33.15 -12.90
C VAL A 333 14.43 -33.51 -14.31
N ASP A 334 14.96 -34.60 -14.87
CA ASP A 334 14.57 -35.09 -16.21
C ASP A 334 13.27 -35.93 -16.18
N GLY A 335 12.79 -36.26 -14.98
CA GLY A 335 11.57 -37.07 -14.76
C GLY A 335 11.20 -37.16 -13.27
N PRO A 336 10.11 -37.86 -12.93
CA PRO A 336 9.68 -38.03 -11.55
C PRO A 336 10.77 -38.71 -10.70
N GLU A 337 11.21 -38.05 -9.62
CA GLU A 337 12.16 -38.58 -8.65
C GLU A 337 11.52 -38.62 -7.24
N PRO A 338 10.89 -39.75 -6.85
CA PRO A 338 10.13 -39.87 -5.60
C PRO A 338 10.98 -39.66 -4.32
N SER A 339 12.31 -39.84 -4.41
CA SER A 339 13.23 -39.69 -3.28
C SER A 339 13.83 -38.28 -3.14
N LEU A 340 13.44 -37.34 -4.01
CA LEU A 340 14.07 -36.02 -4.08
C LEU A 340 13.93 -35.25 -2.77
N ASN A 341 12.71 -35.11 -2.26
CA ASN A 341 12.46 -34.39 -1.02
C ASN A 341 13.23 -34.99 0.15
N TYR A 342 13.23 -36.32 0.25
CA TYR A 342 13.97 -37.00 1.33
C TYR A 342 15.49 -36.73 1.26
N LYS A 343 16.10 -36.74 0.08
CA LYS A 343 17.52 -36.43 -0.09
C LYS A 343 17.85 -35.00 0.33
N ILE A 344 16.99 -34.02 -0.05
CA ILE A 344 17.15 -32.64 0.32
C ILE A 344 16.99 -32.43 1.82
N GLU A 345 15.92 -32.98 2.41
CA GLU A 345 15.67 -32.93 3.86
C GLU A 345 16.87 -33.47 4.65
N GLN A 346 17.39 -34.64 4.26
CA GLN A 346 18.56 -35.23 4.91
C GLN A 346 19.81 -34.37 4.79
N ALA A 347 20.01 -33.65 3.68
CA ALA A 347 21.12 -32.74 3.48
C ALA A 347 21.00 -31.47 4.34
N LEU A 348 19.77 -31.01 4.61
CA LEU A 348 19.51 -29.84 5.44
C LEU A 348 19.55 -30.15 6.96
N GLU A 349 19.41 -31.42 7.36
CA GLU A 349 19.48 -31.85 8.76
C GLU A 349 20.94 -32.03 9.27
N ASN A 350 21.93 -32.17 8.38
CA ASN A 350 23.33 -32.36 8.70
C ASN A 350 24.10 -31.04 8.78
#